data_4dc787f4f483841194e72530f207d948
#
_entry.id   4dc787f4f483841194e72530f207d948
#
_cell.length_a   1.000
_cell.length_b   1.000
_cell.length_c   1.000
_cell.angle_alpha   90.00
_cell.angle_beta   90.00
_cell.angle_gamma   90.00
#
_symmetry.space_group_name_H-M   'P 1'
#
loop_
_entity.id
_entity.type
_entity.pdbx_description
1 polymer ?
#
loop_
_entity_poly.entity_id
_entity_poly.type
_entity_poly.pdbx_seq_one_letter_code
_entity_poly.pdbx_strand_id
1 'polypeptide(L)'
;FGQDEPVDILKLSHKKINSIRGNKIAMIFQEPMTSLNPVFTCGYQVMEAIQLHQKVNKETARQKTIELFEKVKLPEPANLLSRYPHELSGGQKQRVMIAMAMSCNPTILIADEPTTALDVTVQKTILELIKSLQAQNNMGVIFITHDLGVVADIADKILVMRKGEIVEQGLTKDILHAPQHPYTKALLACRPAGQPKEKRLPVVSDFIKTETKPQATSNKTQETDLNFQSQFDSANKLQTTNHQPQIEQSEIPKAFGTTILEVKNLHVHFPLKKNIFGKASTFFKAVDDVSFTVQQGDIVGLVGESGCGKTTLGRSILQLIKPTAGKILLDGKDLTQTNKEVLRNMRKDLQIVFQDPYGSLNPRIAIGDAILEPLKVHSVLSGHKQRKEKVMELLEKVSLDTSHFNRYPHQFSGGQRQRICIARALALNPSFLIFDESVSALDVSVQAQVLNLLNDLKKEFGFTAIFISHDLSVVHYICNRILVMYKGKIVEAGTADQVYHHPKNEYTQNLVNAIPGKNAYQSS
;
A
#
# COMPACT_ATOMS: atom_id res chain seq x y z
N PHE A 1 29.81 -21.03 -9.25
CA PHE A 1 30.21 -20.33 -8.05
C PHE A 1 31.63 -20.77 -7.65
N GLY A 2 32.61 -19.95 -7.87
CA GLY A 2 34.04 -20.22 -7.61
C GLY A 2 34.90 -19.48 -8.62
N GLN A 3 36.12 -19.11 -8.24
CA GLN A 3 37.02 -18.38 -9.15
C GLN A 3 37.63 -19.30 -10.23
N ASP A 4 37.60 -20.62 -10.02
CA ASP A 4 38.31 -21.58 -10.87
C ASP A 4 37.40 -22.56 -11.64
N GLU A 5 36.20 -22.93 -11.15
CA GLU A 5 35.21 -23.73 -11.91
C GLU A 5 33.77 -23.38 -11.51
N PRO A 6 32.84 -23.27 -12.48
CA PRO A 6 31.42 -23.03 -12.18
C PRO A 6 30.80 -24.24 -11.48
N VAL A 7 30.24 -24.03 -10.31
CA VAL A 7 29.60 -25.09 -9.49
C VAL A 7 28.08 -25.04 -9.70
N ASP A 8 27.51 -26.18 -10.13
CA ASP A 8 26.06 -26.35 -10.21
C ASP A 8 25.49 -26.52 -8.81
N ILE A 9 24.81 -25.48 -8.30
CA ILE A 9 24.25 -25.44 -6.94
C ILE A 9 23.18 -26.53 -6.74
N LEU A 10 22.43 -26.89 -7.80
CA LEU A 10 21.35 -27.88 -7.72
C LEU A 10 21.89 -29.31 -7.49
N LYS A 11 23.14 -29.57 -7.84
CA LYS A 11 23.79 -30.86 -7.69
C LYS A 11 24.60 -30.98 -6.40
N LEU A 12 24.61 -29.95 -5.56
CA LEU A 12 25.39 -29.99 -4.32
C LEU A 12 24.72 -30.84 -3.24
N SER A 13 25.56 -31.48 -2.41
CA SER A 13 25.09 -32.16 -1.18
C SER A 13 24.57 -31.14 -0.16
N HIS A 14 23.63 -31.54 0.71
CA HIS A 14 23.08 -30.72 1.77
C HIS A 14 24.15 -29.99 2.61
N LYS A 15 25.25 -30.64 2.93
CA LYS A 15 26.38 -30.07 3.70
C LYS A 15 27.05 -28.92 2.94
N LYS A 16 27.27 -29.07 1.62
CA LYS A 16 27.85 -28.02 0.77
C LYS A 16 26.86 -26.85 0.54
N ILE A 17 25.58 -27.15 0.33
CA ILE A 17 24.54 -26.09 0.22
C ILE A 17 24.46 -25.24 1.50
N ASN A 18 24.49 -25.86 2.68
CA ASN A 18 24.45 -25.14 3.96
C ASN A 18 25.66 -24.23 4.19
N SER A 19 26.83 -24.57 3.61
CA SER A 19 28.01 -23.69 3.68
C SER A 19 27.93 -22.49 2.73
N ILE A 20 27.02 -22.50 1.75
CA ILE A 20 26.78 -21.41 0.79
C ILE A 20 25.65 -20.50 1.29
N ARG A 21 24.55 -21.10 1.78
CA ARG A 21 23.38 -20.36 2.29
C ARG A 21 23.75 -19.55 3.54
N GLY A 22 23.37 -18.27 3.56
CA GLY A 22 23.69 -17.32 4.63
C GLY A 22 25.15 -16.84 4.65
N ASN A 23 26.04 -17.48 3.89
CA ASN A 23 27.46 -17.11 3.79
C ASN A 23 27.78 -16.43 2.44
N LYS A 24 27.67 -17.17 1.33
CA LYS A 24 27.94 -16.67 -0.03
C LYS A 24 26.70 -16.11 -0.70
N ILE A 25 25.54 -16.73 -0.46
CA ILE A 25 24.24 -16.29 -0.94
C ILE A 25 23.39 -16.04 0.31
N ALA A 26 22.98 -14.79 0.49
CA ALA A 26 22.08 -14.38 1.56
C ALA A 26 20.72 -13.95 0.99
N MET A 27 19.68 -13.98 1.82
CA MET A 27 18.33 -13.62 1.42
C MET A 27 17.70 -12.72 2.47
N ILE A 28 17.01 -11.67 2.01
CA ILE A 28 16.08 -10.86 2.78
C ILE A 28 14.69 -11.33 2.38
N PHE A 29 13.89 -11.78 3.34
CA PHE A 29 12.54 -12.30 3.11
C PHE A 29 11.50 -11.18 3.09
N GLN A 30 10.37 -11.44 2.46
CA GLN A 30 9.27 -10.50 2.22
C GLN A 30 8.69 -9.90 3.51
N GLU A 31 8.50 -10.71 4.56
CA GLU A 31 7.86 -10.28 5.80
C GLU A 31 8.83 -10.28 6.99
N PRO A 32 9.23 -9.10 7.51
CA PRO A 32 10.09 -9.02 8.69
C PRO A 32 9.43 -9.58 9.96
N MET A 33 8.09 -9.61 10.01
CA MET A 33 7.35 -10.10 11.18
C MET A 33 7.43 -11.61 11.35
N THR A 34 7.50 -12.35 10.26
CA THR A 34 7.58 -13.83 10.24
C THR A 34 9.01 -14.33 10.14
N SER A 35 9.93 -13.51 9.62
CA SER A 35 11.33 -13.89 9.40
C SER A 35 12.20 -13.75 10.64
N LEU A 36 11.88 -12.80 11.53
CA LEU A 36 12.55 -12.67 12.83
C LEU A 36 11.79 -13.47 13.88
N ASN A 37 12.50 -14.34 14.60
CA ASN A 37 11.90 -15.12 15.68
C ASN A 37 11.55 -14.21 16.87
N PRO A 38 10.25 -14.09 17.27
CA PRO A 38 9.82 -13.14 18.29
C PRO A 38 10.30 -13.47 19.71
N VAL A 39 10.76 -14.70 19.97
CA VAL A 39 11.24 -15.11 21.31
C VAL A 39 12.73 -14.91 21.54
N PHE A 40 13.48 -14.51 20.49
CA PHE A 40 14.89 -14.18 20.58
C PHE A 40 15.13 -12.69 20.35
N THR A 41 16.15 -12.14 21.01
CA THR A 41 16.55 -10.75 20.79
C THR A 41 17.14 -10.56 19.39
N CYS A 42 17.04 -9.35 18.87
CA CYS A 42 17.56 -9.02 17.54
C CYS A 42 19.08 -9.24 17.43
N GLY A 43 19.83 -8.88 18.49
CA GLY A 43 21.27 -9.12 18.54
C GLY A 43 21.63 -10.59 18.54
N TYR A 44 20.88 -11.43 19.28
CA TYR A 44 21.14 -12.88 19.31
C TYR A 44 21.03 -13.51 17.92
N GLN A 45 19.98 -13.18 17.17
CA GLN A 45 19.73 -13.74 15.84
C GLN A 45 20.83 -13.39 14.82
N VAL A 46 21.37 -12.16 14.87
CA VAL A 46 22.48 -11.74 14.01
C VAL A 46 23.80 -12.38 14.47
N MET A 47 24.05 -12.43 15.79
CA MET A 47 25.24 -13.09 16.36
C MET A 47 25.28 -14.59 16.02
N GLU A 48 24.13 -15.28 16.04
CA GLU A 48 24.02 -16.69 15.68
C GLU A 48 24.51 -16.96 14.26
N ALA A 49 24.07 -16.14 13.28
CA ALA A 49 24.53 -16.24 11.89
C ALA A 49 26.04 -16.04 11.76
N ILE A 50 26.60 -15.05 12.47
CA ILE A 50 28.05 -14.76 12.47
C ILE A 50 28.83 -15.95 13.08
N GLN A 51 28.41 -16.47 14.22
CA GLN A 51 29.10 -17.57 14.89
C GLN A 51 29.06 -18.87 14.07
N LEU A 52 27.91 -19.16 13.45
CA LEU A 52 27.73 -20.35 12.62
C LEU A 52 28.70 -20.39 11.42
N HIS A 53 28.82 -19.26 10.72
CA HIS A 53 29.57 -19.23 9.46
C HIS A 53 31.03 -18.78 9.61
N GLN A 54 31.31 -17.87 10.55
CA GLN A 54 32.68 -17.35 10.73
C GLN A 54 33.46 -18.04 11.85
N LYS A 55 32.81 -18.91 12.65
CA LYS A 55 33.41 -19.67 13.74
C LYS A 55 34.17 -18.78 14.76
N VAL A 56 33.66 -17.58 15.03
CA VAL A 56 34.21 -16.63 16.00
C VAL A 56 33.59 -16.83 17.39
N ASN A 57 34.28 -16.36 18.44
CA ASN A 57 33.74 -16.35 19.79
C ASN A 57 32.57 -15.35 19.96
N LYS A 58 31.84 -15.47 21.06
CA LYS A 58 30.65 -14.66 21.36
C LYS A 58 30.96 -13.18 21.41
N GLU A 59 32.08 -12.77 21.98
CA GLU A 59 32.43 -11.34 22.11
C GLU A 59 32.73 -10.72 20.75
N THR A 60 33.50 -11.41 19.91
CA THR A 60 33.76 -10.98 18.53
C THR A 60 32.47 -10.92 17.71
N ALA A 61 31.54 -11.88 17.87
CA ALA A 61 30.24 -11.84 17.19
C ALA A 61 29.40 -10.65 17.66
N ARG A 62 29.45 -10.36 18.97
CA ARG A 62 28.75 -9.20 19.54
C ARG A 62 29.25 -7.89 18.95
N GLN A 63 30.57 -7.70 18.90
CA GLN A 63 31.16 -6.49 18.34
C GLN A 63 30.83 -6.30 16.86
N LYS A 64 30.95 -7.36 16.05
CA LYS A 64 30.55 -7.35 14.64
C LYS A 64 29.06 -7.05 14.44
N THR A 65 28.20 -7.51 15.34
CA THR A 65 26.76 -7.20 15.28
C THR A 65 26.49 -5.74 15.53
N ILE A 66 27.20 -5.10 16.47
CA ILE A 66 27.10 -3.65 16.71
C ILE A 66 27.51 -2.87 15.44
N GLU A 67 28.67 -3.21 14.86
CA GLU A 67 29.16 -2.60 13.62
C GLU A 67 28.17 -2.75 12.45
N LEU A 68 27.52 -3.93 12.33
CA LEU A 68 26.47 -4.14 11.32
C LEU A 68 25.24 -3.28 11.59
N PHE A 69 24.80 -3.15 12.84
CA PHE A 69 23.68 -2.28 13.20
C PHE A 69 23.98 -0.79 12.92
N GLU A 70 25.25 -0.37 13.11
CA GLU A 70 25.70 0.96 12.70
C GLU A 70 25.66 1.14 11.18
N LYS A 71 26.19 0.16 10.41
CA LYS A 71 26.17 0.17 8.94
C LYS A 71 24.77 0.27 8.37
N VAL A 72 23.79 -0.40 8.97
CA VAL A 72 22.39 -0.31 8.55
C VAL A 72 21.64 0.86 9.18
N LYS A 73 22.35 1.79 9.84
CA LYS A 73 21.82 3.03 10.43
C LYS A 73 20.69 2.77 11.45
N LEU A 74 20.82 1.77 12.30
CA LEU A 74 19.91 1.55 13.42
C LEU A 74 20.28 2.51 14.56
N PRO A 75 19.29 3.11 15.24
CA PRO A 75 19.54 3.99 16.39
C PRO A 75 20.01 3.14 17.58
N GLU A 76 20.96 3.69 18.38
CA GLU A 76 21.47 3.05 19.60
C GLU A 76 21.85 1.56 19.41
N PRO A 77 22.80 1.23 18.53
CA PRO A 77 23.11 -0.13 18.12
C PRO A 77 23.36 -1.10 19.26
N ALA A 78 24.10 -0.65 20.30
CA ALA A 78 24.42 -1.47 21.46
C ALA A 78 23.17 -1.84 22.30
N ASN A 79 22.21 -0.93 22.42
CA ASN A 79 20.96 -1.17 23.16
C ASN A 79 20.02 -2.10 22.40
N LEU A 80 20.07 -2.05 21.06
CA LEU A 80 19.26 -2.90 20.18
C LEU A 80 19.60 -4.39 20.26
N LEU A 81 20.80 -4.75 20.70
CA LEU A 81 21.21 -6.14 20.90
C LEU A 81 20.27 -6.90 21.84
N SER A 82 19.76 -6.24 22.86
CA SER A 82 18.87 -6.82 23.89
C SER A 82 17.38 -6.67 23.60
N ARG A 83 16.99 -5.92 22.55
CA ARG A 83 15.59 -5.72 22.19
C ARG A 83 15.03 -6.89 21.37
N TYR A 84 13.76 -7.15 21.57
CA TYR A 84 12.99 -8.14 20.82
C TYR A 84 12.35 -7.54 19.56
N PRO A 85 12.06 -8.34 18.54
CA PRO A 85 11.43 -7.84 17.31
C PRO A 85 10.14 -7.05 17.53
N HIS A 86 9.29 -7.42 18.49
CA HIS A 86 8.03 -6.72 18.77
C HIS A 86 8.20 -5.31 19.34
N GLU A 87 9.39 -4.96 19.84
CA GLU A 87 9.73 -3.63 20.36
C GLU A 87 10.20 -2.66 19.26
N LEU A 88 10.38 -3.14 18.03
CA LEU A 88 10.91 -2.38 16.90
C LEU A 88 9.82 -1.95 15.90
N SER A 89 10.03 -0.79 15.26
CA SER A 89 9.22 -0.38 14.11
C SER A 89 9.45 -1.30 12.89
N GLY A 90 8.55 -1.28 11.90
CA GLY A 90 8.68 -2.05 10.66
C GLY A 90 10.02 -1.79 9.96
N GLY A 91 10.41 -0.54 9.78
CA GLY A 91 11.67 -0.16 9.16
C GLY A 91 12.92 -0.57 9.98
N GLN A 92 12.83 -0.58 11.33
CA GLN A 92 13.91 -1.09 12.17
C GLN A 92 14.05 -2.61 12.05
N LYS A 93 12.93 -3.36 12.05
CA LYS A 93 12.95 -4.82 11.81
C LYS A 93 13.59 -5.14 10.46
N GLN A 94 13.22 -4.39 9.42
CA GLN A 94 13.79 -4.57 8.08
C GLN A 94 15.31 -4.34 8.08
N ARG A 95 15.80 -3.32 8.76
CA ARG A 95 17.25 -3.05 8.90
C ARG A 95 17.97 -4.16 9.68
N VAL A 96 17.34 -4.74 10.71
CA VAL A 96 17.88 -5.91 11.42
C VAL A 96 18.00 -7.11 10.47
N MET A 97 16.99 -7.36 9.63
CA MET A 97 17.05 -8.44 8.61
C MET A 97 18.16 -8.20 7.58
N ILE A 98 18.32 -6.95 7.12
CA ILE A 98 19.42 -6.58 6.23
C ILE A 98 20.76 -6.83 6.93
N ALA A 99 20.93 -6.41 8.20
CA ALA A 99 22.13 -6.67 8.97
C ALA A 99 22.43 -8.18 9.11
N MET A 100 21.39 -8.99 9.35
CA MET A 100 21.51 -10.45 9.42
C MET A 100 21.94 -11.05 8.07
N ALA A 101 21.34 -10.62 6.96
CA ALA A 101 21.72 -11.07 5.62
C ALA A 101 23.16 -10.66 5.26
N MET A 102 23.60 -9.47 5.70
CA MET A 102 24.95 -8.94 5.45
C MET A 102 26.02 -9.49 6.41
N SER A 103 25.65 -10.29 7.41
CA SER A 103 26.52 -10.73 8.51
C SER A 103 27.79 -11.48 8.06
N CYS A 104 27.74 -12.12 6.89
CA CYS A 104 28.86 -12.89 6.33
C CYS A 104 29.45 -12.28 5.04
N ASN A 105 29.14 -11.01 4.73
CA ASN A 105 29.57 -10.34 3.50
C ASN A 105 29.29 -11.20 2.24
N PRO A 106 28.02 -11.47 1.92
CA PRO A 106 27.65 -12.38 0.84
C PRO A 106 28.11 -11.85 -0.52
N THR A 107 28.38 -12.74 -1.46
CA THR A 107 28.68 -12.39 -2.84
C THR A 107 27.40 -12.07 -3.62
N ILE A 108 26.28 -12.73 -3.24
CA ILE A 108 24.96 -12.50 -3.83
C ILE A 108 23.95 -12.26 -2.71
N LEU A 109 23.18 -11.19 -2.86
CA LEU A 109 22.02 -10.89 -2.01
C LEU A 109 20.75 -11.07 -2.83
N ILE A 110 19.83 -11.89 -2.36
CA ILE A 110 18.46 -11.99 -2.86
C ILE A 110 17.57 -11.17 -1.95
N ALA A 111 16.94 -10.13 -2.47
CA ALA A 111 16.03 -9.26 -1.75
C ALA A 111 14.60 -9.51 -2.27
N ASP A 112 13.81 -10.28 -1.53
CA ASP A 112 12.45 -10.66 -1.89
C ASP A 112 11.46 -9.68 -1.27
N GLU A 113 10.97 -8.77 -2.08
CA GLU A 113 10.07 -7.67 -1.71
C GLU A 113 10.49 -6.93 -0.42
N PRO A 114 11.73 -6.47 -0.32
CA PRO A 114 12.29 -5.97 0.95
C PRO A 114 11.68 -4.65 1.44
N THR A 115 10.83 -4.04 0.65
CA THR A 115 10.19 -2.74 0.95
C THR A 115 8.67 -2.82 1.03
N THR A 116 8.07 -3.99 0.85
CA THR A 116 6.62 -4.19 0.95
C THR A 116 6.13 -3.86 2.37
N ALA A 117 4.99 -3.21 2.47
CA ALA A 117 4.38 -2.71 3.71
C ALA A 117 5.19 -1.64 4.47
N LEU A 118 6.19 -1.02 3.82
CA LEU A 118 6.88 0.16 4.35
C LEU A 118 6.28 1.43 3.71
N ASP A 119 6.29 2.52 4.48
CA ASP A 119 5.97 3.84 3.90
C ASP A 119 7.06 4.31 2.94
N VAL A 120 6.70 5.22 2.02
CA VAL A 120 7.57 5.64 0.90
C VAL A 120 8.90 6.25 1.35
N THR A 121 8.95 6.91 2.50
CA THR A 121 10.19 7.51 3.04
C THR A 121 11.13 6.44 3.60
N VAL A 122 10.59 5.47 4.34
CA VAL A 122 11.36 4.31 4.84
C VAL A 122 11.80 3.45 3.67
N GLN A 123 10.92 3.20 2.68
CA GLN A 123 11.24 2.47 1.45
C GLN A 123 12.45 3.09 0.75
N LYS A 124 12.44 4.41 0.48
CA LYS A 124 13.56 5.12 -0.13
C LYS A 124 14.86 4.94 0.64
N THR A 125 14.81 5.08 1.97
CA THR A 125 16.01 4.90 2.83
C THR A 125 16.55 3.47 2.80
N ILE A 126 15.68 2.45 2.68
CA ILE A 126 16.11 1.04 2.54
C ILE A 126 16.74 0.78 1.17
N LEU A 127 16.18 1.34 0.10
CA LEU A 127 16.74 1.22 -1.26
C LEU A 127 18.13 1.86 -1.34
N GLU A 128 18.30 3.07 -0.80
CA GLU A 128 19.59 3.76 -0.70
C GLU A 128 20.60 2.94 0.14
N LEU A 129 20.16 2.33 1.23
CA LEU A 129 20.99 1.46 2.06
C LEU A 129 21.47 0.24 1.26
N ILE A 130 20.57 -0.48 0.55
CA ILE A 130 20.93 -1.65 -0.25
C ILE A 130 21.93 -1.27 -1.36
N LYS A 131 21.72 -0.14 -2.05
CA LYS A 131 22.68 0.38 -3.04
C LYS A 131 24.05 0.67 -2.43
N SER A 132 24.08 1.33 -1.28
CA SER A 132 25.33 1.62 -0.57
C SER A 132 26.08 0.36 -0.19
N LEU A 133 25.38 -0.66 0.36
CA LEU A 133 25.96 -1.94 0.73
C LEU A 133 26.43 -2.74 -0.50
N GLN A 134 25.70 -2.69 -1.61
CA GLN A 134 26.10 -3.26 -2.89
C GLN A 134 27.44 -2.70 -3.36
N ALA A 135 27.55 -1.36 -3.41
CA ALA A 135 28.77 -0.70 -3.86
C ALA A 135 29.96 -0.97 -2.95
N GLN A 136 29.76 -0.95 -1.60
CA GLN A 136 30.81 -1.18 -0.63
C GLN A 136 31.36 -2.61 -0.67
N ASN A 137 30.50 -3.62 -0.90
CA ASN A 137 30.89 -5.02 -0.85
C ASN A 137 31.07 -5.65 -2.24
N ASN A 138 30.90 -4.90 -3.31
CA ASN A 138 30.94 -5.38 -4.71
C ASN A 138 30.13 -6.68 -4.92
N MET A 139 28.92 -6.71 -4.37
CA MET A 139 28.04 -7.88 -4.42
C MET A 139 27.00 -7.77 -5.54
N GLY A 140 26.60 -8.92 -6.08
CA GLY A 140 25.43 -9.01 -6.96
C GLY A 140 24.14 -8.95 -6.15
N VAL A 141 23.14 -8.21 -6.63
CA VAL A 141 21.82 -8.13 -6.00
C VAL A 141 20.75 -8.61 -6.96
N ILE A 142 19.95 -9.59 -6.53
CA ILE A 142 18.72 -10.00 -7.19
C ILE A 142 17.58 -9.39 -6.40
N PHE A 143 16.95 -8.35 -6.96
CA PHE A 143 15.87 -7.62 -6.30
C PHE A 143 14.52 -8.03 -6.88
N ILE A 144 13.66 -8.63 -6.07
CA ILE A 144 12.32 -9.09 -6.46
C ILE A 144 11.32 -8.07 -5.95
N THR A 145 10.46 -7.57 -6.83
CA THR A 145 9.39 -6.65 -6.47
C THR A 145 8.32 -6.61 -7.57
N HIS A 146 7.11 -6.25 -7.19
CA HIS A 146 6.01 -5.94 -8.09
C HIS A 146 5.92 -4.43 -8.42
N ASP A 147 6.71 -3.57 -7.74
CA ASP A 147 6.70 -2.11 -7.94
C ASP A 147 7.76 -1.70 -8.97
N LEU A 148 7.29 -1.36 -10.18
CA LEU A 148 8.13 -0.90 -11.28
C LEU A 148 8.83 0.45 -10.99
N GLY A 149 8.28 1.28 -10.09
CA GLY A 149 8.95 2.50 -9.65
C GLY A 149 10.21 2.20 -8.86
N VAL A 150 10.13 1.21 -7.96
CA VAL A 150 11.28 0.71 -7.21
C VAL A 150 12.33 0.13 -8.15
N VAL A 151 11.90 -0.67 -9.13
CA VAL A 151 12.81 -1.24 -10.15
C VAL A 151 13.53 -0.14 -10.93
N ALA A 152 12.80 0.92 -11.34
CA ALA A 152 13.37 2.06 -12.05
C ALA A 152 14.49 2.76 -11.27
N ASP A 153 14.36 2.79 -9.93
CA ASP A 153 15.32 3.46 -9.04
C ASP A 153 16.53 2.59 -8.69
N ILE A 154 16.42 1.23 -8.69
CA ILE A 154 17.49 0.38 -8.15
C ILE A 154 18.17 -0.53 -9.19
N ALA A 155 17.46 -0.96 -10.22
CA ALA A 155 17.93 -2.04 -11.10
C ALA A 155 18.74 -1.54 -12.30
N ASP A 156 19.81 -2.27 -12.66
CA ASP A 156 20.54 -2.10 -13.91
C ASP A 156 19.87 -2.87 -15.07
N LYS A 157 19.35 -4.09 -14.75
CA LYS A 157 18.66 -4.98 -15.70
C LYS A 157 17.36 -5.48 -15.09
N ILE A 158 16.37 -5.71 -15.93
CA ILE A 158 15.06 -6.21 -15.54
C ILE A 158 14.80 -7.57 -16.21
N LEU A 159 14.24 -8.48 -15.42
CA LEU A 159 13.63 -9.73 -15.86
C LEU A 159 12.13 -9.65 -15.52
N VAL A 160 11.28 -9.62 -16.53
CA VAL A 160 9.81 -9.62 -16.33
C VAL A 160 9.33 -11.07 -16.35
N MET A 161 8.71 -11.50 -15.23
CA MET A 161 8.19 -12.85 -15.08
C MET A 161 6.67 -12.89 -15.12
N ARG A 162 6.12 -13.92 -15.77
CA ARG A 162 4.69 -14.21 -15.81
C ARG A 162 4.46 -15.71 -15.76
N LYS A 163 3.64 -16.19 -14.83
CA LYS A 163 3.31 -17.63 -14.66
C LYS A 163 4.53 -18.56 -14.61
N GLY A 164 5.62 -18.09 -13.97
CA GLY A 164 6.86 -18.88 -13.81
C GLY A 164 7.84 -18.78 -14.98
N GLU A 165 7.51 -18.05 -16.05
CA GLU A 165 8.36 -17.88 -17.22
C GLU A 165 8.87 -16.43 -17.34
N ILE A 166 10.08 -16.26 -17.85
CA ILE A 166 10.64 -14.95 -18.21
C ILE A 166 10.06 -14.58 -19.57
N VAL A 167 9.22 -13.53 -19.60
CA VAL A 167 8.54 -13.07 -20.82
C VAL A 167 9.27 -11.93 -21.51
N GLU A 168 10.09 -11.16 -20.78
CA GLU A 168 10.92 -10.09 -21.33
C GLU A 168 12.12 -9.84 -20.41
N GLN A 169 13.27 -9.46 -21.00
CA GLN A 169 14.47 -9.09 -20.25
C GLN A 169 15.29 -8.05 -21.02
N GLY A 170 15.95 -7.16 -20.29
CA GLY A 170 16.78 -6.12 -20.90
C GLY A 170 17.36 -5.15 -19.89
N LEU A 171 17.99 -4.08 -20.38
CA LEU A 171 18.40 -2.96 -19.54
C LEU A 171 17.15 -2.25 -19.00
N THR A 172 17.25 -1.72 -17.79
CA THR A 172 16.14 -1.02 -17.14
C THR A 172 15.55 0.07 -18.06
N LYS A 173 16.41 0.87 -18.69
CA LYS A 173 15.99 1.93 -19.60
C LYS A 173 15.16 1.39 -20.77
N ASP A 174 15.56 0.28 -21.37
CA ASP A 174 14.88 -0.27 -22.55
C ASP A 174 13.51 -0.85 -22.17
N ILE A 175 13.44 -1.59 -21.07
CA ILE A 175 12.19 -2.20 -20.59
C ILE A 175 11.17 -1.14 -20.15
N LEU A 176 11.62 -0.03 -19.55
CA LEU A 176 10.70 1.01 -19.05
C LEU A 176 10.19 1.93 -20.18
N HIS A 177 11.02 2.26 -21.18
CA HIS A 177 10.64 3.22 -22.23
C HIS A 177 10.22 2.58 -23.54
N ALA A 178 10.69 1.36 -23.86
CA ALA A 178 10.40 0.67 -25.11
C ALA A 178 10.06 -0.82 -24.90
N PRO A 179 9.10 -1.16 -23.98
CA PRO A 179 8.72 -2.55 -23.73
C PRO A 179 8.16 -3.19 -24.98
N GLN A 180 8.55 -4.44 -25.25
CA GLN A 180 8.07 -5.17 -26.42
C GLN A 180 6.92 -6.10 -26.08
N HIS A 181 7.04 -6.83 -24.95
CA HIS A 181 6.04 -7.81 -24.57
C HIS A 181 4.73 -7.17 -24.07
N PRO A 182 3.54 -7.65 -24.53
CA PRO A 182 2.24 -7.09 -24.12
C PRO A 182 2.02 -7.05 -22.62
N TYR A 183 2.52 -8.03 -21.86
CA TYR A 183 2.41 -8.06 -20.39
C TYR A 183 3.21 -6.94 -19.73
N THR A 184 4.42 -6.65 -20.23
CA THR A 184 5.26 -5.55 -19.72
C THR A 184 4.59 -4.20 -19.98
N LYS A 185 4.06 -4.00 -21.20
CA LYS A 185 3.27 -2.81 -21.56
C LYS A 185 2.08 -2.64 -20.62
N ALA A 186 1.38 -3.72 -20.33
CA ALA A 186 0.26 -3.72 -19.41
C ALA A 186 0.67 -3.32 -17.99
N LEU A 187 1.73 -3.92 -17.44
CA LEU A 187 2.23 -3.60 -16.10
C LEU A 187 2.59 -2.11 -15.94
N LEU A 188 3.25 -1.54 -16.95
CA LEU A 188 3.62 -0.12 -16.97
C LEU A 188 2.39 0.78 -17.05
N ALA A 189 1.40 0.42 -17.88
CA ALA A 189 0.19 1.19 -18.09
C ALA A 189 -0.80 1.14 -16.92
N CYS A 190 -0.80 0.03 -16.13
CA CYS A 190 -1.70 -0.14 -14.98
C CYS A 190 -1.40 0.80 -13.79
N ARG A 191 -0.27 1.51 -13.80
CA ARG A 191 0.12 2.40 -12.69
C ARG A 191 -0.78 3.63 -12.62
N PRO A 192 -1.24 4.03 -11.41
CA PRO A 192 -2.02 5.26 -11.23
C PRO A 192 -1.21 6.54 -11.49
N ALA A 193 0.12 6.49 -11.27
CA ALA A 193 1.00 7.63 -11.44
C ALA A 193 0.97 8.19 -12.88
N GLY A 194 0.66 9.48 -13.03
CA GLY A 194 0.60 10.15 -14.33
C GLY A 194 -0.69 9.90 -15.13
N GLN A 195 -1.63 9.12 -14.61
CA GLN A 195 -2.92 8.90 -15.28
C GLN A 195 -3.94 9.97 -14.89
N PRO A 196 -4.73 10.48 -15.85
CA PRO A 196 -5.84 11.40 -15.55
C PRO A 196 -6.89 10.74 -14.65
N LYS A 197 -7.41 11.48 -13.67
CA LYS A 197 -8.39 10.98 -12.69
C LYS A 197 -9.67 10.40 -13.28
N GLU A 198 -10.14 10.97 -14.38
CA GLU A 198 -11.40 10.57 -15.01
C GLU A 198 -11.24 9.38 -15.96
N LYS A 199 -10.01 9.05 -16.32
CA LYS A 199 -9.72 7.96 -17.25
C LYS A 199 -9.57 6.64 -16.48
N ARG A 200 -10.30 5.61 -16.94
CA ARG A 200 -10.16 4.26 -16.42
C ARG A 200 -8.70 3.79 -16.56
N LEU A 201 -8.13 3.25 -15.49
CA LEU A 201 -6.79 2.65 -15.55
C LEU A 201 -6.83 1.45 -16.50
N PRO A 202 -5.85 1.32 -17.40
CA PRO A 202 -5.69 0.10 -18.17
C PRO A 202 -5.50 -1.11 -17.23
N VAL A 203 -5.95 -2.27 -17.64
CA VAL A 203 -5.75 -3.53 -16.92
C VAL A 203 -5.06 -4.55 -17.82
N VAL A 204 -4.43 -5.55 -17.22
CA VAL A 204 -3.63 -6.55 -17.97
C VAL A 204 -4.43 -7.25 -19.08
N SER A 205 -5.73 -7.49 -18.86
CA SER A 205 -6.62 -8.08 -19.87
C SER A 205 -6.79 -7.24 -21.15
N ASP A 206 -6.58 -5.92 -21.07
CA ASP A 206 -6.73 -5.02 -22.23
C ASP A 206 -5.59 -5.20 -23.24
N PHE A 207 -4.43 -5.68 -22.78
CA PHE A 207 -3.23 -5.89 -23.60
C PHE A 207 -3.05 -7.33 -24.06
N ILE A 208 -3.60 -8.29 -23.32
CA ILE A 208 -3.44 -9.70 -23.59
C ILE A 208 -4.79 -10.24 -24.03
N LYS A 209 -5.01 -10.34 -25.34
CA LYS A 209 -6.15 -11.10 -25.88
C LYS A 209 -6.03 -12.53 -25.33
N THR A 210 -7.06 -13.00 -24.67
CA THR A 210 -7.15 -14.38 -24.19
C THR A 210 -6.83 -15.29 -25.37
N GLU A 211 -5.81 -16.14 -25.25
CA GLU A 211 -5.59 -17.27 -26.14
C GLU A 211 -6.79 -18.21 -25.98
N THR A 212 -7.85 -17.94 -26.71
CA THR A 212 -8.90 -18.91 -26.96
C THR A 212 -8.27 -19.98 -27.81
N LYS A 213 -8.26 -21.23 -27.30
CA LYS A 213 -7.91 -22.43 -28.06
C LYS A 213 -8.57 -22.35 -29.44
N PRO A 214 -7.85 -22.69 -30.53
CA PRO A 214 -8.44 -22.66 -31.87
C PRO A 214 -9.55 -23.72 -31.93
N GLN A 215 -10.80 -23.28 -32.01
CA GLN A 215 -11.85 -24.10 -32.61
C GLN A 215 -11.70 -24.00 -34.12
N ALA A 216 -11.60 -25.17 -34.75
CA ALA A 216 -11.42 -25.35 -36.15
C ALA A 216 -12.55 -24.75 -37.00
N THR A 217 -12.14 -24.11 -38.07
CA THR A 217 -12.72 -23.93 -39.42
C THR A 217 -14.19 -23.53 -39.59
N SER A 218 -14.41 -22.36 -40.18
CA SER A 218 -14.85 -22.32 -41.60
C SER A 218 -14.79 -20.89 -42.16
N ASN A 219 -14.33 -20.81 -43.40
CA ASN A 219 -14.16 -19.64 -44.26
C ASN A 219 -15.39 -18.75 -44.37
N LYS A 220 -15.20 -17.42 -44.32
CA LYS A 220 -15.61 -16.55 -45.44
C LYS A 220 -15.00 -15.17 -45.29
N THR A 221 -14.30 -14.77 -46.32
CA THR A 221 -13.78 -13.47 -46.70
C THR A 221 -14.83 -12.36 -46.62
N GLN A 222 -14.41 -11.20 -46.08
CA GLN A 222 -14.70 -9.91 -46.71
C GLN A 222 -13.81 -8.83 -46.07
N GLU A 223 -12.99 -8.24 -46.92
CA GLU A 223 -12.20 -7.03 -46.75
C GLU A 223 -13.12 -5.83 -46.48
N THR A 224 -12.75 -4.97 -45.57
CA THR A 224 -12.94 -3.52 -45.73
C THR A 224 -11.90 -2.78 -44.89
N ASP A 225 -10.98 -2.17 -45.64
CA ASP A 225 -10.08 -1.12 -45.16
C ASP A 225 -10.86 0.05 -44.59
N LEU A 226 -10.40 0.60 -43.48
CA LEU A 226 -10.59 2.01 -43.17
C LEU A 226 -9.39 2.58 -42.42
N ASN A 227 -8.68 3.40 -43.13
CA ASN A 227 -7.66 4.34 -42.74
C ASN A 227 -8.07 5.17 -41.50
N PHE A 228 -7.18 5.22 -40.52
CA PHE A 228 -7.15 6.33 -39.56
C PHE A 228 -5.71 6.84 -39.44
N GLN A 229 -5.41 7.77 -40.33
CA GLN A 229 -4.22 8.63 -40.23
C GLN A 229 -4.68 10.08 -40.39
N SER A 230 -4.07 10.97 -39.62
CA SER A 230 -4.19 12.43 -39.68
C SER A 230 -5.34 13.10 -38.93
N GLN A 231 -4.95 13.61 -37.74
CA GLN A 231 -5.31 14.97 -37.26
C GLN A 231 -4.45 15.31 -36.01
N PHE A 232 -3.25 15.69 -36.26
CA PHE A 232 -2.46 16.55 -35.38
C PHE A 232 -1.86 17.62 -36.29
N ASP A 233 -2.40 18.81 -36.22
CA ASP A 233 -1.67 20.06 -36.36
C ASP A 233 -2.63 21.25 -36.24
N SER A 234 -2.15 22.26 -35.59
CA SER A 234 -2.65 23.63 -35.56
C SER A 234 -3.44 24.05 -34.30
N ALA A 235 -2.73 24.69 -33.37
CA ALA A 235 -2.97 26.06 -32.98
C ALA A 235 -1.98 26.55 -31.91
N ASN A 236 -0.90 27.11 -32.39
CA ASN A 236 -0.05 28.01 -31.62
C ASN A 236 -0.40 29.44 -32.05
N LYS A 237 -0.84 30.28 -31.15
CA LYS A 237 -0.58 31.73 -31.20
C LYS A 237 -0.83 32.41 -29.84
N LEU A 238 0.23 33.00 -29.38
CA LEU A 238 0.43 33.88 -28.24
C LEU A 238 -0.57 35.05 -28.15
N GLN A 239 -0.91 35.46 -26.91
CA GLN A 239 -0.86 36.87 -26.53
C GLN A 239 -0.47 37.00 -25.04
N THR A 240 0.64 37.67 -24.84
CA THR A 240 1.18 38.16 -23.58
C THR A 240 0.42 39.41 -23.12
N THR A 241 -0.05 39.43 -21.87
CA THR A 241 -0.29 40.68 -21.13
C THR A 241 0.18 40.50 -19.69
N ASN A 242 1.14 41.36 -19.32
CA ASN A 242 1.67 41.55 -17.98
C ASN A 242 0.60 42.06 -17.02
N HIS A 243 0.37 41.36 -15.90
CA HIS A 243 -0.11 41.97 -14.67
C HIS A 243 0.53 41.24 -13.47
N GLN A 244 1.23 42.01 -12.63
CA GLN A 244 1.73 41.59 -11.34
C GLN A 244 0.54 41.30 -10.40
N PRO A 245 0.50 40.21 -9.66
CA PRO A 245 -0.53 40.01 -8.65
C PRO A 245 -0.05 40.57 -7.30
N GLN A 246 -0.90 41.39 -6.73
CA GLN A 246 -0.92 41.72 -5.31
C GLN A 246 -1.27 40.47 -4.51
N ILE A 247 -0.55 40.29 -3.39
CA ILE A 247 -0.74 39.17 -2.45
C ILE A 247 -2.04 39.45 -1.66
N GLU A 248 -3.14 38.86 -2.07
CA GLU A 248 -4.34 38.71 -1.25
C GLU A 248 -4.32 37.33 -0.57
N GLN A 249 -4.63 37.33 0.71
CA GLN A 249 -4.79 36.14 1.53
C GLN A 249 -5.81 35.21 0.88
N SER A 250 -5.38 34.00 0.48
CA SER A 250 -6.21 33.02 -0.18
C SER A 250 -7.30 32.51 0.76
N GLU A 251 -8.51 32.98 0.57
CA GLU A 251 -9.73 32.32 1.06
C GLU A 251 -9.78 30.90 0.51
N ILE A 252 -10.00 29.92 1.41
CA ILE A 252 -10.27 28.53 1.06
C ILE A 252 -11.52 28.52 0.16
N PRO A 253 -11.50 27.93 -1.06
CA PRO A 253 -12.67 27.91 -1.92
C PRO A 253 -13.84 27.24 -1.18
N LYS A 254 -14.94 27.97 -1.02
CA LYS A 254 -16.20 27.42 -0.49
C LYS A 254 -16.65 26.30 -1.43
N ALA A 255 -16.57 25.05 -0.97
CA ALA A 255 -17.04 23.88 -1.69
C ALA A 255 -18.56 23.95 -1.83
N PHE A 256 -19.06 23.84 -3.06
CA PHE A 256 -20.48 23.66 -3.37
C PHE A 256 -20.86 22.21 -2.99
N GLY A 257 -21.33 21.98 -1.75
CA GLY A 257 -21.82 20.69 -1.30
C GLY A 257 -22.25 20.71 0.16
N THR A 258 -23.19 19.82 0.53
CA THR A 258 -23.62 19.62 1.92
C THR A 258 -22.50 18.92 2.69
N THR A 259 -22.08 19.47 3.83
CA THR A 259 -21.10 18.82 4.70
C THR A 259 -21.73 17.60 5.36
N ILE A 260 -21.19 16.40 5.09
CA ILE A 260 -21.64 15.14 5.67
C ILE A 260 -20.86 14.80 6.95
N LEU A 261 -19.54 15.07 6.98
CA LEU A 261 -18.69 14.82 8.15
C LEU A 261 -17.97 16.12 8.54
N GLU A 262 -18.01 16.43 9.83
CA GLU A 262 -17.24 17.53 10.43
C GLU A 262 -16.48 17.02 11.66
N VAL A 263 -15.17 17.16 11.66
CA VAL A 263 -14.29 16.85 12.79
C VAL A 263 -13.77 18.16 13.36
N LYS A 264 -13.93 18.36 14.69
CA LYS A 264 -13.55 19.60 15.40
C LYS A 264 -12.63 19.30 16.57
N ASN A 265 -11.42 19.86 16.53
CA ASN A 265 -10.41 19.81 17.59
C ASN A 265 -10.27 18.42 18.21
N LEU A 266 -10.13 17.40 17.35
CA LEU A 266 -10.12 16.00 17.77
C LEU A 266 -8.77 15.64 18.37
N HIS A 267 -8.81 15.03 19.57
CA HIS A 267 -7.66 14.51 20.28
C HIS A 267 -7.86 13.02 20.59
N VAL A 268 -6.85 12.20 20.31
CA VAL A 268 -6.80 10.79 20.71
C VAL A 268 -5.45 10.50 21.33
N HIS A 269 -5.43 10.30 22.64
CA HIS A 269 -4.23 10.11 23.42
C HIS A 269 -4.23 8.73 24.08
N PHE A 270 -3.13 8.00 23.98
CA PHE A 270 -2.92 6.70 24.62
C PHE A 270 -1.94 6.82 25.79
N PRO A 271 -2.23 6.23 26.98
CA PRO A 271 -1.32 6.27 28.09
C PRO A 271 -0.07 5.42 27.82
N LEU A 272 1.14 6.00 27.96
CA LEU A 272 2.43 5.31 27.82
C LEU A 272 2.95 4.73 29.12
N LYS A 273 2.88 5.51 30.21
CA LYS A 273 3.35 5.10 31.52
C LYS A 273 2.29 5.41 32.57
N LYS A 274 2.07 4.49 33.48
CA LYS A 274 1.26 4.69 34.68
C LYS A 274 2.21 4.91 35.86
N ASN A 275 1.94 5.89 36.68
CA ASN A 275 2.63 6.09 37.95
C ASN A 275 2.22 5.01 38.98
N ILE A 276 2.88 4.98 40.14
CA ILE A 276 2.62 4.00 41.23
C ILE A 276 1.15 3.99 41.66
N PHE A 277 0.42 5.09 41.48
CA PHE A 277 -1.00 5.22 41.78
C PHE A 277 -1.94 4.88 40.63
N GLY A 278 -1.41 4.26 39.53
CA GLY A 278 -2.22 3.85 38.37
C GLY A 278 -2.65 4.98 37.42
N LYS A 279 -2.31 6.24 37.72
CA LYS A 279 -2.61 7.39 36.85
C LYS A 279 -1.56 7.48 35.73
N ALA A 280 -2.01 7.74 34.50
CA ALA A 280 -1.12 7.95 33.36
C ALA A 280 -0.29 9.22 33.55
N SER A 281 1.04 9.09 33.48
CA SER A 281 1.99 10.21 33.63
C SER A 281 2.47 10.78 32.30
N THR A 282 2.45 9.96 31.24
CA THR A 282 2.82 10.35 29.89
C THR A 282 1.84 9.75 28.88
N PHE A 283 1.56 10.50 27.81
CA PHE A 283 0.61 10.10 26.78
C PHE A 283 1.27 10.16 25.40
N PHE A 284 0.98 9.17 24.59
CA PHE A 284 1.23 9.21 23.15
C PHE A 284 0.04 9.88 22.48
N LYS A 285 0.28 11.01 21.82
CA LYS A 285 -0.72 11.79 21.11
C LYS A 285 -0.85 11.27 19.67
N ALA A 286 -1.68 10.28 19.47
CA ALA A 286 -1.88 9.69 18.14
C ALA A 286 -2.65 10.63 17.19
N VAL A 287 -3.58 11.41 17.73
CA VAL A 287 -4.28 12.52 17.06
C VAL A 287 -4.23 13.71 18.02
N ASP A 288 -3.77 14.87 17.55
CA ASP A 288 -3.53 16.07 18.34
C ASP A 288 -4.05 17.31 17.61
N ASP A 289 -5.24 17.77 18.00
CA ASP A 289 -5.91 18.96 17.46
C ASP A 289 -6.22 18.89 15.95
N VAL A 290 -6.93 17.84 15.53
CA VAL A 290 -7.31 17.64 14.14
C VAL A 290 -8.72 18.19 13.87
N SER A 291 -8.82 19.08 12.85
CA SER A 291 -10.09 19.65 12.39
C SER A 291 -10.17 19.62 10.87
N PHE A 292 -11.27 19.12 10.31
CA PHE A 292 -11.56 19.14 8.86
C PHE A 292 -13.02 18.81 8.57
N THR A 293 -13.43 19.04 7.31
CA THR A 293 -14.77 18.69 6.82
C THR A 293 -14.69 17.83 5.57
N VAL A 294 -15.70 16.98 5.37
CA VAL A 294 -15.89 16.19 4.15
C VAL A 294 -17.26 16.53 3.55
N GLN A 295 -17.28 16.85 2.27
CA GLN A 295 -18.51 17.16 1.55
C GLN A 295 -19.15 15.88 1.00
N GLN A 296 -20.46 15.88 0.86
CA GLN A 296 -21.19 14.74 0.30
C GLN A 296 -20.70 14.43 -1.13
N GLY A 297 -20.46 13.16 -1.41
CA GLY A 297 -19.93 12.66 -2.69
C GLY A 297 -18.41 12.81 -2.88
N ASP A 298 -17.69 13.44 -1.94
CA ASP A 298 -16.22 13.51 -2.01
C ASP A 298 -15.54 12.19 -1.60
N ILE A 299 -14.41 11.92 -2.22
CA ILE A 299 -13.39 11.02 -1.65
C ILE A 299 -12.23 11.88 -1.17
N VAL A 300 -11.99 11.90 0.13
CA VAL A 300 -10.90 12.64 0.76
C VAL A 300 -9.76 11.68 1.08
N GLY A 301 -8.58 11.92 0.51
CA GLY A 301 -7.37 11.16 0.81
C GLY A 301 -6.77 11.59 2.16
N LEU A 302 -6.38 10.62 2.98
CA LEU A 302 -5.61 10.85 4.20
C LEU A 302 -4.26 10.16 4.07
N VAL A 303 -3.20 10.94 3.92
CA VAL A 303 -1.84 10.44 3.64
C VAL A 303 -0.86 10.84 4.74
N GLY A 304 0.27 10.14 4.80
CA GLY A 304 1.37 10.36 5.75
C GLY A 304 2.11 9.08 6.07
N GLU A 305 3.22 9.16 6.78
CA GLU A 305 4.03 8.01 7.18
C GLU A 305 3.29 7.03 8.11
N SER A 306 3.80 5.79 8.18
CA SER A 306 3.29 4.79 9.12
C SER A 306 3.43 5.28 10.57
N GLY A 307 2.36 5.10 11.36
CA GLY A 307 2.33 5.54 12.75
C GLY A 307 2.04 7.04 12.97
N CYS A 308 1.79 7.85 11.93
CA CYS A 308 1.44 9.27 12.10
C CYS A 308 0.02 9.51 12.64
N GLY A 309 -0.83 8.45 12.75
CA GLY A 309 -2.16 8.53 13.35
C GLY A 309 -3.35 8.32 12.39
N LYS A 310 -3.15 8.07 11.09
CA LYS A 310 -4.22 7.91 10.06
C LYS A 310 -5.30 6.89 10.46
N THR A 311 -4.88 5.66 10.70
CA THR A 311 -5.79 4.57 11.11
C THR A 311 -6.49 4.88 12.44
N THR A 312 -5.79 5.53 13.39
CA THR A 312 -6.37 5.97 14.66
C THR A 312 -7.46 7.01 14.43
N LEU A 313 -7.21 8.00 13.57
CA LEU A 313 -8.19 9.01 13.17
C LEU A 313 -9.42 8.37 12.52
N GLY A 314 -9.22 7.50 11.52
CA GLY A 314 -10.32 6.78 10.86
C GLY A 314 -11.16 5.95 11.82
N ARG A 315 -10.53 5.17 12.70
CA ARG A 315 -11.23 4.37 13.73
C ARG A 315 -11.94 5.23 14.77
N SER A 316 -11.42 6.42 15.07
CA SER A 316 -12.08 7.35 16.00
C SER A 316 -13.32 8.00 15.37
N ILE A 317 -13.30 8.30 14.07
CA ILE A 317 -14.48 8.78 13.33
C ILE A 317 -15.61 7.76 13.41
N LEU A 318 -15.30 6.48 13.30
CA LEU A 318 -16.26 5.37 13.43
C LEU A 318 -16.62 5.01 14.89
N GLN A 319 -16.10 5.76 15.87
CA GLN A 319 -16.26 5.46 17.30
C GLN A 319 -15.82 4.02 17.68
N LEU A 320 -14.86 3.44 16.95
CA LEU A 320 -14.18 2.20 17.33
C LEU A 320 -13.09 2.47 18.36
N ILE A 321 -12.51 3.68 18.32
CA ILE A 321 -11.62 4.24 19.33
C ILE A 321 -12.30 5.50 19.88
N LYS A 322 -12.48 5.57 21.20
CA LYS A 322 -13.10 6.74 21.82
C LYS A 322 -12.13 7.92 21.84
N PRO A 323 -12.50 9.09 21.29
CA PRO A 323 -11.69 10.30 21.39
C PRO A 323 -11.45 10.73 22.84
N THR A 324 -10.30 11.36 23.08
CA THR A 324 -9.98 11.98 24.38
C THR A 324 -10.69 13.33 24.53
N ALA A 325 -10.78 14.10 23.46
CA ALA A 325 -11.49 15.38 23.36
C ALA A 325 -11.85 15.70 21.91
N GLY A 326 -12.66 16.73 21.71
CA GLY A 326 -13.15 17.17 20.41
C GLY A 326 -14.51 16.60 20.05
N LYS A 327 -14.99 16.90 18.84
CA LYS A 327 -16.31 16.48 18.33
C LYS A 327 -16.19 15.87 16.94
N ILE A 328 -17.08 14.92 16.67
CA ILE A 328 -17.25 14.30 15.34
C ILE A 328 -18.75 14.37 15.03
N LEU A 329 -19.09 15.16 14.02
CA LEU A 329 -20.47 15.32 13.57
C LEU A 329 -20.65 14.60 12.24
N LEU A 330 -21.67 13.74 12.15
CA LEU A 330 -22.12 13.12 10.91
C LEU A 330 -23.56 13.60 10.64
N ASP A 331 -23.78 14.20 9.49
CA ASP A 331 -25.08 14.87 9.19
C ASP A 331 -25.57 15.77 10.33
N GLY A 332 -24.64 16.52 10.95
CA GLY A 332 -24.91 17.42 12.07
C GLY A 332 -25.10 16.73 13.45
N LYS A 333 -25.11 15.38 13.50
CA LYS A 333 -25.26 14.61 14.76
C LYS A 333 -23.89 14.32 15.38
N ASP A 334 -23.71 14.70 16.65
CA ASP A 334 -22.46 14.46 17.39
C ASP A 334 -22.32 12.98 17.82
N LEU A 335 -21.40 12.26 17.15
CA LEU A 335 -21.12 10.85 17.43
C LEU A 335 -20.41 10.64 18.77
N THR A 336 -19.70 11.64 19.28
CA THR A 336 -18.90 11.54 20.51
C THR A 336 -19.75 11.48 21.78
N GLN A 337 -20.97 12.03 21.71
CA GLN A 337 -21.93 12.07 22.81
C GLN A 337 -23.09 11.06 22.66
N THR A 338 -23.08 10.30 21.55
CA THR A 338 -24.16 9.38 21.21
C THR A 338 -24.08 8.11 22.07
N ASN A 339 -25.24 7.61 22.54
CA ASN A 339 -25.31 6.36 23.28
C ASN A 339 -25.05 5.14 22.38
N LYS A 340 -24.75 3.98 22.99
CA LYS A 340 -24.34 2.76 22.26
C LYS A 340 -25.43 2.24 21.30
N GLU A 341 -26.69 2.39 21.65
CA GLU A 341 -27.81 1.89 20.83
C GLU A 341 -27.99 2.73 19.57
N VAL A 342 -28.01 4.06 19.72
CA VAL A 342 -28.08 4.99 18.58
C VAL A 342 -26.84 4.84 17.69
N LEU A 343 -25.64 4.71 18.30
CA LEU A 343 -24.42 4.47 17.54
C LEU A 343 -24.48 3.15 16.76
N ARG A 344 -25.05 2.08 17.33
CA ARG A 344 -25.26 0.81 16.63
C ARG A 344 -26.15 0.99 15.39
N ASN A 345 -27.20 1.78 15.50
CA ASN A 345 -28.08 2.08 14.37
C ASN A 345 -27.38 2.92 13.30
N MET A 346 -26.55 3.90 13.70
CA MET A 346 -25.78 4.73 12.76
C MET A 346 -24.67 3.96 12.05
N ARG A 347 -24.21 2.81 12.57
CA ARG A 347 -23.19 1.99 11.92
C ARG A 347 -23.61 1.40 10.57
N LYS A 348 -24.91 1.34 10.26
CA LYS A 348 -25.35 0.98 8.90
C LYS A 348 -24.91 2.01 7.86
N ASP A 349 -24.87 3.30 8.26
CA ASP A 349 -24.51 4.42 7.39
C ASP A 349 -23.00 4.70 7.38
N LEU A 350 -22.27 4.13 8.37
CA LEU A 350 -20.82 4.27 8.59
C LEU A 350 -20.13 2.92 8.45
N GLN A 351 -19.40 2.68 7.39
CA GLN A 351 -18.72 1.42 7.15
C GLN A 351 -17.22 1.59 6.93
N ILE A 352 -16.46 0.51 7.12
CA ILE A 352 -15.02 0.46 6.92
C ILE A 352 -14.61 -0.77 6.11
N VAL A 353 -13.65 -0.55 5.20
CA VAL A 353 -12.89 -1.61 4.56
C VAL A 353 -11.49 -1.58 5.15
N PHE A 354 -11.14 -2.63 5.89
CA PHE A 354 -9.86 -2.72 6.63
C PHE A 354 -8.69 -3.04 5.71
N GLN A 355 -7.48 -2.76 6.19
CA GLN A 355 -6.21 -2.98 5.53
C GLN A 355 -5.94 -4.45 5.17
N ASP A 356 -6.22 -5.37 6.10
CA ASP A 356 -5.99 -6.80 5.93
C ASP A 356 -7.29 -7.53 5.57
N PRO A 357 -7.45 -7.97 4.30
CA PRO A 357 -8.64 -8.71 3.90
C PRO A 357 -8.67 -10.15 4.48
N TYR A 358 -7.51 -10.71 4.89
CA TYR A 358 -7.45 -12.03 5.53
C TYR A 358 -8.01 -11.97 6.96
N GLY A 359 -7.55 -11.01 7.76
CA GLY A 359 -8.05 -10.81 9.12
C GLY A 359 -9.49 -10.28 9.18
N SER A 360 -9.97 -9.68 8.08
CA SER A 360 -11.32 -9.11 8.01
C SER A 360 -12.42 -10.14 7.72
N LEU A 361 -12.08 -11.29 7.18
CA LEU A 361 -13.03 -12.37 6.85
C LEU A 361 -12.79 -13.57 7.76
N ASN A 362 -13.86 -14.06 8.41
CA ASN A 362 -13.75 -15.29 9.19
C ASN A 362 -13.52 -16.48 8.23
N PRO A 363 -12.38 -17.21 8.34
CA PRO A 363 -12.06 -18.29 7.41
C PRO A 363 -13.03 -19.50 7.45
N ARG A 364 -13.87 -19.58 8.49
CA ARG A 364 -14.84 -20.66 8.70
C ARG A 364 -16.23 -20.32 8.19
N ILE A 365 -16.46 -19.10 7.66
CA ILE A 365 -17.77 -18.65 7.16
C ILE A 365 -17.66 -18.47 5.65
N ALA A 366 -18.67 -18.96 4.91
CA ALA A 366 -18.75 -18.75 3.46
C ALA A 366 -18.87 -17.25 3.14
N ILE A 367 -18.31 -16.82 1.99
CA ILE A 367 -18.26 -15.40 1.64
C ILE A 367 -19.67 -14.80 1.47
N GLY A 368 -20.61 -15.58 0.95
CA GLY A 368 -22.00 -15.15 0.83
C GLY A 368 -22.65 -14.86 2.19
N ASP A 369 -22.40 -15.73 3.19
CA ASP A 369 -22.89 -15.52 4.56
C ASP A 369 -22.19 -14.33 5.24
N ALA A 370 -20.90 -14.13 4.98
CA ALA A 370 -20.16 -12.99 5.52
C ALA A 370 -20.68 -11.63 4.99
N ILE A 371 -21.15 -11.59 3.73
CA ILE A 371 -21.77 -10.39 3.15
C ILE A 371 -23.23 -10.26 3.63
N LEU A 372 -23.92 -11.38 3.86
CA LEU A 372 -25.31 -11.41 4.32
C LEU A 372 -25.46 -11.01 5.80
N GLU A 373 -24.45 -11.26 6.63
CA GLU A 373 -24.48 -11.00 8.07
C GLU A 373 -24.85 -9.56 8.43
N PRO A 374 -24.28 -8.49 7.85
CA PRO A 374 -24.69 -7.12 8.11
C PRO A 374 -26.19 -6.87 7.81
N LEU A 375 -26.72 -7.45 6.74
CA LEU A 375 -28.14 -7.33 6.39
C LEU A 375 -29.05 -7.95 7.44
N LYS A 376 -28.62 -9.08 8.07
CA LYS A 376 -29.34 -9.70 9.18
C LYS A 376 -29.28 -8.84 10.44
N VAL A 377 -28.08 -8.39 10.83
CA VAL A 377 -27.83 -7.63 12.07
C VAL A 377 -28.62 -6.33 12.10
N HIS A 378 -28.73 -5.65 10.97
CA HIS A 378 -29.45 -4.39 10.83
C HIS A 378 -30.90 -4.56 10.31
N SER A 379 -31.39 -5.79 10.23
CA SER A 379 -32.76 -6.11 9.79
C SER A 379 -33.13 -5.50 8.43
N VAL A 380 -32.15 -5.39 7.54
CA VAL A 380 -32.36 -4.94 6.17
C VAL A 380 -32.96 -6.08 5.37
N LEU A 381 -34.07 -5.81 4.66
CA LEU A 381 -34.86 -6.79 3.93
C LEU A 381 -35.54 -7.85 4.85
N SER A 382 -36.75 -8.24 4.55
CA SER A 382 -37.59 -9.05 5.46
C SER A 382 -37.35 -10.57 5.38
N GLY A 383 -36.70 -11.07 4.32
CA GLY A 383 -36.56 -12.49 4.07
C GLY A 383 -35.15 -12.96 3.73
N HIS A 384 -34.83 -14.22 4.05
CA HIS A 384 -33.53 -14.81 3.69
C HIS A 384 -33.31 -14.82 2.15
N LYS A 385 -34.37 -15.08 1.36
CA LYS A 385 -34.31 -15.09 -0.10
C LYS A 385 -33.89 -13.73 -0.66
N GLN A 386 -34.55 -12.64 -0.21
CA GLN A 386 -34.22 -11.27 -0.65
C GLN A 386 -32.80 -10.87 -0.26
N ARG A 387 -32.34 -11.23 0.94
CA ARG A 387 -30.95 -10.96 1.37
C ARG A 387 -29.95 -11.72 0.51
N LYS A 388 -30.23 -12.98 0.17
CA LYS A 388 -29.38 -13.79 -0.72
C LYS A 388 -29.31 -13.21 -2.14
N GLU A 389 -30.45 -12.79 -2.69
CA GLU A 389 -30.51 -12.10 -4.00
C GLU A 389 -29.66 -10.82 -3.98
N LYS A 390 -29.76 -10.01 -2.90
CA LYS A 390 -28.93 -8.81 -2.73
C LYS A 390 -27.44 -9.13 -2.65
N VAL A 391 -27.07 -10.21 -1.97
CA VAL A 391 -25.66 -10.65 -1.92
C VAL A 391 -25.16 -11.09 -3.29
N MET A 392 -25.97 -11.81 -4.08
CA MET A 392 -25.61 -12.19 -5.44
C MET A 392 -25.40 -10.97 -6.35
N GLU A 393 -26.31 -9.98 -6.28
CA GLU A 393 -26.15 -8.69 -6.96
C GLU A 393 -24.82 -7.99 -6.58
N LEU A 394 -24.50 -7.95 -5.30
CA LEU A 394 -23.26 -7.33 -4.82
C LEU A 394 -22.00 -8.08 -5.29
N LEU A 395 -22.05 -9.43 -5.35
CA LEU A 395 -20.94 -10.20 -5.91
C LEU A 395 -20.70 -9.86 -7.38
N GLU A 396 -21.74 -9.75 -8.19
CA GLU A 396 -21.64 -9.32 -9.60
C GLU A 396 -21.07 -7.90 -9.71
N LYS A 397 -21.55 -6.96 -8.89
CA LYS A 397 -21.06 -5.57 -8.86
C LYS A 397 -19.58 -5.47 -8.53
N VAL A 398 -19.04 -6.38 -7.70
CA VAL A 398 -17.59 -6.43 -7.43
C VAL A 398 -16.85 -7.38 -8.38
N SER A 399 -17.46 -7.74 -9.52
CA SER A 399 -16.89 -8.63 -10.55
C SER A 399 -16.48 -10.01 -10.01
N LEU A 400 -17.33 -10.59 -9.18
CA LEU A 400 -17.24 -11.97 -8.71
C LEU A 400 -18.44 -12.76 -9.18
N ASP A 401 -18.23 -14.04 -9.48
CA ASP A 401 -19.29 -14.95 -9.90
C ASP A 401 -20.24 -15.29 -8.73
N THR A 402 -21.54 -15.33 -8.99
CA THR A 402 -22.58 -15.69 -7.98
C THR A 402 -22.42 -17.10 -7.42
N SER A 403 -21.85 -18.03 -8.20
CA SER A 403 -21.50 -19.39 -7.75
C SER A 403 -20.49 -19.41 -6.61
N HIS A 404 -19.78 -18.30 -6.40
CA HIS A 404 -18.83 -18.14 -5.30
C HIS A 404 -19.49 -18.00 -3.92
N PHE A 405 -20.82 -17.82 -3.85
CA PHE A 405 -21.56 -17.59 -2.59
C PHE A 405 -21.19 -18.58 -1.48
N ASN A 406 -21.08 -19.86 -1.80
CA ASN A 406 -20.80 -20.92 -0.83
C ASN A 406 -19.30 -21.21 -0.62
N ARG A 407 -18.40 -20.45 -1.26
CA ARG A 407 -16.96 -20.64 -1.13
C ARG A 407 -16.43 -19.94 0.12
N TYR A 408 -15.29 -20.43 0.63
CA TYR A 408 -14.61 -19.89 1.81
C TYR A 408 -13.50 -18.92 1.44
N PRO A 409 -13.13 -17.96 2.33
CA PRO A 409 -12.13 -16.93 2.04
C PRO A 409 -10.79 -17.47 1.56
N HIS A 410 -10.31 -18.61 2.05
CA HIS A 410 -9.04 -19.21 1.65
C HIS A 410 -8.99 -19.66 0.17
N GLN A 411 -10.13 -19.79 -0.48
CA GLN A 411 -10.25 -20.19 -1.90
C GLN A 411 -10.12 -19.00 -2.87
N PHE A 412 -9.84 -17.80 -2.36
CA PHE A 412 -9.77 -16.56 -3.15
C PHE A 412 -8.39 -15.92 -3.09
N SER A 413 -8.00 -15.24 -4.18
CA SER A 413 -6.81 -14.40 -4.19
C SER A 413 -6.96 -13.16 -3.29
N GLY A 414 -5.86 -12.48 -2.96
CA GLY A 414 -5.87 -11.25 -2.15
C GLY A 414 -6.84 -10.19 -2.72
N GLY A 415 -6.75 -9.91 -4.02
CA GLY A 415 -7.63 -8.94 -4.68
C GLY A 415 -9.11 -9.37 -4.71
N GLN A 416 -9.40 -10.67 -4.86
CA GLN A 416 -10.77 -11.17 -4.76
C GLN A 416 -11.31 -11.03 -3.34
N ARG A 417 -10.53 -11.32 -2.30
CA ARG A 417 -10.92 -11.09 -0.90
C ARG A 417 -11.18 -9.61 -0.62
N GLN A 418 -10.37 -8.73 -1.17
CA GLN A 418 -10.58 -7.29 -1.05
C GLN A 418 -11.93 -6.87 -1.64
N ARG A 419 -12.30 -7.40 -2.83
CA ARG A 419 -13.61 -7.16 -3.45
C ARG A 419 -14.77 -7.70 -2.59
N ILE A 420 -14.59 -8.85 -1.93
CA ILE A 420 -15.56 -9.38 -0.97
C ILE A 420 -15.73 -8.45 0.23
N CYS A 421 -14.64 -7.90 0.79
CA CYS A 421 -14.71 -6.92 1.87
C CYS A 421 -15.42 -5.62 1.45
N ILE A 422 -15.19 -5.16 0.22
CA ILE A 422 -15.89 -4.01 -0.36
C ILE A 422 -17.39 -4.32 -0.51
N ALA A 423 -17.76 -5.50 -1.07
CA ALA A 423 -19.16 -5.93 -1.19
C ALA A 423 -19.86 -5.98 0.18
N ARG A 424 -19.18 -6.51 1.21
CA ARG A 424 -19.69 -6.55 2.58
C ARG A 424 -19.95 -5.16 3.15
N ALA A 425 -19.04 -4.21 2.95
CA ALA A 425 -19.19 -2.84 3.40
C ALA A 425 -20.35 -2.13 2.68
N LEU A 426 -20.55 -2.39 1.40
CA LEU A 426 -21.63 -1.82 0.59
C LEU A 426 -23.00 -2.49 0.80
N ALA A 427 -23.07 -3.63 1.48
CA ALA A 427 -24.32 -4.38 1.67
C ALA A 427 -25.42 -3.54 2.33
N LEU A 428 -25.05 -2.62 3.21
CA LEU A 428 -25.97 -1.72 3.92
C LEU A 428 -26.26 -0.41 3.18
N ASN A 429 -25.71 -0.21 1.98
CA ASN A 429 -25.78 1.05 1.23
C ASN A 429 -25.36 2.28 2.07
N PRO A 430 -24.14 2.28 2.64
CA PRO A 430 -23.70 3.32 3.56
C PRO A 430 -23.53 4.67 2.88
N SER A 431 -23.83 5.75 3.60
CA SER A 431 -23.58 7.11 3.13
C SER A 431 -22.10 7.51 3.27
N PHE A 432 -21.38 6.89 4.21
CA PHE A 432 -19.98 7.21 4.49
C PHE A 432 -19.12 5.96 4.66
N LEU A 433 -17.98 5.92 3.96
CA LEU A 433 -17.04 4.81 3.96
C LEU A 433 -15.64 5.26 4.39
N ILE A 434 -14.92 4.40 5.11
CA ILE A 434 -13.48 4.55 5.33
C ILE A 434 -12.78 3.37 4.66
N PHE A 435 -11.84 3.65 3.78
CA PHE A 435 -10.92 2.68 3.21
C PHE A 435 -9.58 2.81 3.94
N ASP A 436 -9.26 1.87 4.83
CA ASP A 436 -8.03 1.88 5.65
C ASP A 436 -6.97 1.03 4.94
N GLU A 437 -6.08 1.66 4.16
CA GLU A 437 -4.99 1.04 3.37
C GLU A 437 -5.44 -0.17 2.52
N SER A 438 -6.65 -0.09 2.00
CA SER A 438 -7.36 -1.21 1.39
C SER A 438 -6.79 -1.73 0.06
N VAL A 439 -5.81 -1.06 -0.53
CA VAL A 439 -5.17 -1.48 -1.80
C VAL A 439 -3.65 -1.60 -1.70
N SER A 440 -3.05 -1.34 -0.54
CA SER A 440 -1.59 -1.26 -0.35
C SER A 440 -0.86 -2.61 -0.48
N ALA A 441 -1.55 -3.71 -0.19
CA ALA A 441 -0.99 -5.06 -0.25
C ALA A 441 -1.30 -5.80 -1.57
N LEU A 442 -1.76 -5.07 -2.61
CA LEU A 442 -2.14 -5.65 -3.89
C LEU A 442 -1.10 -5.36 -4.96
N ASP A 443 -0.85 -6.33 -5.83
CA ASP A 443 -0.06 -6.13 -7.04
C ASP A 443 -0.60 -4.98 -7.88
N VAL A 444 0.25 -4.24 -8.59
CA VAL A 444 -0.11 -3.06 -9.40
C VAL A 444 -1.30 -3.32 -10.34
N SER A 445 -1.34 -4.50 -10.99
CA SER A 445 -2.42 -4.87 -11.90
C SER A 445 -3.75 -5.11 -11.18
N VAL A 446 -3.72 -5.72 -10.00
CA VAL A 446 -4.91 -5.97 -9.16
C VAL A 446 -5.36 -4.66 -8.50
N GLN A 447 -4.41 -3.82 -8.08
CA GLN A 447 -4.67 -2.48 -7.55
C GLN A 447 -5.44 -1.63 -8.57
N ALA A 448 -5.00 -1.59 -9.84
CA ALA A 448 -5.71 -0.88 -10.91
C ALA A 448 -7.16 -1.36 -11.08
N GLN A 449 -7.38 -2.68 -11.05
CA GLN A 449 -8.73 -3.25 -11.13
C GLN A 449 -9.62 -2.83 -9.96
N VAL A 450 -9.08 -2.80 -8.73
CA VAL A 450 -9.83 -2.40 -7.53
C VAL A 450 -10.11 -0.90 -7.55
N LEU A 451 -9.16 -0.06 -7.98
CA LEU A 451 -9.37 1.38 -8.12
C LEU A 451 -10.45 1.71 -9.17
N ASN A 452 -10.42 1.04 -10.33
CA ASN A 452 -11.49 1.16 -11.32
C ASN A 452 -12.84 0.75 -10.75
N LEU A 453 -12.89 -0.39 -10.05
CA LEU A 453 -14.10 -0.88 -9.37
C LEU A 453 -14.64 0.15 -8.36
N LEU A 454 -13.77 0.75 -7.54
CA LEU A 454 -14.18 1.79 -6.57
C LEU A 454 -14.76 3.02 -7.25
N ASN A 455 -14.19 3.45 -8.39
CA ASN A 455 -14.72 4.55 -9.18
C ASN A 455 -16.10 4.22 -9.79
N ASP A 456 -16.30 3.00 -10.29
CA ASP A 456 -17.58 2.54 -10.82
C ASP A 456 -18.63 2.45 -9.71
N LEU A 457 -18.28 1.86 -8.55
CA LEU A 457 -19.16 1.76 -7.39
C LEU A 457 -19.50 3.14 -6.78
N LYS A 458 -18.55 4.10 -6.80
CA LYS A 458 -18.83 5.49 -6.37
C LYS A 458 -19.91 6.13 -7.23
N LYS A 459 -19.84 5.97 -8.56
CA LYS A 459 -20.85 6.51 -9.48
C LYS A 459 -22.22 5.89 -9.24
N GLU A 460 -22.26 4.59 -8.93
CA GLU A 460 -23.49 3.84 -8.74
C GLU A 460 -24.15 4.08 -7.37
N PHE A 461 -23.36 4.01 -6.29
CA PHE A 461 -23.86 4.09 -4.90
C PHE A 461 -23.84 5.52 -4.33
N GLY A 462 -23.12 6.46 -4.94
CA GLY A 462 -23.05 7.86 -4.50
C GLY A 462 -22.44 8.09 -3.12
N PHE A 463 -21.65 7.13 -2.58
CA PHE A 463 -21.08 7.24 -1.23
C PHE A 463 -20.00 8.33 -1.13
N THR A 464 -19.85 8.85 0.08
CA THR A 464 -18.74 9.71 0.49
C THR A 464 -17.68 8.88 1.20
N ALA A 465 -16.39 9.20 1.04
CA ALA A 465 -15.37 8.38 1.66
C ALA A 465 -14.13 9.14 2.15
N ILE A 466 -13.46 8.57 3.17
CA ILE A 466 -12.05 8.84 3.48
C ILE A 466 -11.23 7.63 2.98
N PHE A 467 -10.23 7.92 2.16
CA PHE A 467 -9.30 6.93 1.62
C PHE A 467 -7.92 7.10 2.27
N ILE A 468 -7.58 6.20 3.19
CA ILE A 468 -6.30 6.20 3.89
C ILE A 468 -5.30 5.39 3.07
N SER A 469 -4.16 5.98 2.75
CA SER A 469 -3.06 5.31 2.06
C SER A 469 -1.72 5.98 2.37
N HIS A 470 -0.65 5.25 2.21
CA HIS A 470 0.71 5.80 2.19
C HIS A 470 1.20 6.07 0.74
N ASP A 471 0.48 5.59 -0.29
CA ASP A 471 0.79 5.84 -1.70
C ASP A 471 0.05 7.08 -2.22
N LEU A 472 0.81 8.17 -2.39
CA LEU A 472 0.30 9.44 -2.90
C LEU A 472 -0.19 9.36 -4.34
N SER A 473 0.37 8.47 -5.18
CA SER A 473 -0.06 8.31 -6.57
C SER A 473 -1.47 7.72 -6.66
N VAL A 474 -1.74 6.72 -5.81
CA VAL A 474 -3.08 6.12 -5.68
C VAL A 474 -4.08 7.15 -5.18
N VAL A 475 -3.72 7.90 -4.13
CA VAL A 475 -4.60 8.92 -3.54
C VAL A 475 -4.84 10.06 -4.52
N HIS A 476 -3.82 10.51 -5.24
CA HIS A 476 -3.98 11.51 -6.30
C HIS A 476 -4.97 11.07 -7.37
N TYR A 477 -4.94 9.79 -7.79
CA TYR A 477 -5.84 9.26 -8.82
C TYR A 477 -7.30 9.18 -8.35
N ILE A 478 -7.57 8.70 -7.11
CA ILE A 478 -8.95 8.40 -6.68
C ILE A 478 -9.62 9.52 -5.88
N CYS A 479 -8.85 10.41 -5.21
CA CYS A 479 -9.37 11.41 -4.29
C CYS A 479 -9.57 12.78 -4.92
N ASN A 480 -10.59 13.51 -4.44
CA ASN A 480 -10.84 14.90 -4.83
C ASN A 480 -9.92 15.87 -4.06
N ARG A 481 -9.73 15.60 -2.75
CA ARG A 481 -8.93 16.40 -1.82
C ARG A 481 -7.98 15.49 -1.05
N ILE A 482 -6.88 16.04 -0.57
CA ILE A 482 -5.88 15.33 0.24
C ILE A 482 -5.65 16.09 1.54
N LEU A 483 -5.61 15.34 2.63
CA LEU A 483 -5.17 15.76 3.96
C LEU A 483 -3.85 15.04 4.25
N VAL A 484 -2.79 15.80 4.53
CA VAL A 484 -1.47 15.26 4.88
C VAL A 484 -1.32 15.28 6.38
N MET A 485 -1.09 14.10 6.97
CA MET A 485 -0.97 13.93 8.41
C MET A 485 0.47 13.62 8.82
N TYR A 486 0.98 14.37 9.81
CA TYR A 486 2.30 14.20 10.39
C TYR A 486 2.23 14.33 11.90
N LYS A 487 2.77 13.33 12.63
CA LYS A 487 2.85 13.30 14.11
C LYS A 487 1.53 13.70 14.80
N GLY A 488 0.43 13.13 14.33
CA GLY A 488 -0.89 13.35 14.91
C GLY A 488 -1.63 14.61 14.44
N LYS A 489 -1.05 15.43 13.56
CA LYS A 489 -1.63 16.70 13.08
C LYS A 489 -1.80 16.70 11.57
N ILE A 490 -2.80 17.44 11.08
CA ILE A 490 -2.90 17.76 9.65
C ILE A 490 -1.96 18.95 9.39
N VAL A 491 -0.95 18.72 8.55
CA VAL A 491 0.08 19.73 8.21
C VAL A 491 -0.18 20.42 6.88
N GLU A 492 -0.95 19.78 6.00
CA GLU A 492 -1.36 20.36 4.72
C GLU A 492 -2.71 19.78 4.28
N ALA A 493 -3.54 20.61 3.65
CA ALA A 493 -4.81 20.22 3.06
C ALA A 493 -5.04 21.00 1.76
N GLY A 494 -5.54 20.33 0.73
CA GLY A 494 -5.81 20.97 -0.57
C GLY A 494 -6.53 20.03 -1.53
N THR A 495 -6.72 20.48 -2.79
CA THR A 495 -7.12 19.57 -3.86
C THR A 495 -6.01 18.56 -4.10
N ALA A 496 -6.35 17.40 -4.62
CA ALA A 496 -5.36 16.36 -4.85
C ALA A 496 -4.23 16.83 -5.79
N ASP A 497 -4.58 17.65 -6.80
CA ASP A 497 -3.59 18.20 -7.74
C ASP A 497 -2.66 19.22 -7.07
N GLN A 498 -3.20 20.09 -6.20
CA GLN A 498 -2.38 21.05 -5.44
C GLN A 498 -1.36 20.34 -4.55
N VAL A 499 -1.80 19.37 -3.76
CA VAL A 499 -0.93 18.66 -2.81
C VAL A 499 0.10 17.78 -3.54
N TYR A 500 -0.26 17.20 -4.69
CA TYR A 500 0.63 16.31 -5.44
C TYR A 500 1.66 17.07 -6.28
N HIS A 501 1.25 18.14 -7.01
CA HIS A 501 2.13 18.86 -7.93
C HIS A 501 2.77 20.11 -7.32
N HIS A 502 2.10 20.75 -6.36
CA HIS A 502 2.52 22.03 -5.76
C HIS A 502 2.43 21.99 -4.22
N PRO A 503 3.09 21.00 -3.56
CA PRO A 503 3.08 20.89 -2.10
C PRO A 503 3.74 22.13 -1.46
N LYS A 504 3.07 22.69 -0.45
CA LYS A 504 3.56 23.88 0.28
C LYS A 504 4.37 23.51 1.51
N ASN A 505 3.98 22.45 2.21
CA ASN A 505 4.64 22.00 3.43
C ASN A 505 5.87 21.16 3.09
N GLU A 506 7.00 21.39 3.77
CA GLU A 506 8.28 20.68 3.57
C GLU A 506 8.12 19.15 3.72
N TYR A 507 7.34 18.72 4.71
CA TYR A 507 7.06 17.29 4.90
C TYR A 507 6.32 16.69 3.69
N THR A 508 5.33 17.40 3.15
CA THR A 508 4.62 16.97 1.95
C THR A 508 5.54 16.91 0.73
N GLN A 509 6.43 17.90 0.58
CA GLN A 509 7.44 17.89 -0.48
C GLN A 509 8.34 16.65 -0.38
N ASN A 510 8.78 16.32 0.84
CA ASN A 510 9.59 15.13 1.10
C ASN A 510 8.84 13.83 0.77
N LEU A 511 7.55 13.73 1.13
CA LEU A 511 6.69 12.59 0.76
C LEU A 511 6.54 12.45 -0.76
N VAL A 512 6.26 13.55 -1.47
CA VAL A 512 6.11 13.56 -2.92
C VAL A 512 7.43 13.21 -3.62
N ASN A 513 8.56 13.67 -3.10
CA ASN A 513 9.89 13.37 -3.64
C ASN A 513 10.39 11.96 -3.29
N ALA A 514 9.72 11.28 -2.37
CA ALA A 514 10.02 9.90 -2.02
C ALA A 514 9.24 8.87 -2.89
N ILE A 515 8.33 9.32 -3.76
CA ILE A 515 7.57 8.43 -4.66
C ILE A 515 8.55 7.72 -5.60
N PRO A 516 8.58 6.36 -5.61
CA PRO A 516 9.50 5.61 -6.45
C PRO A 516 9.28 5.84 -7.93
N GLY A 517 10.38 6.00 -8.68
CA GLY A 517 10.36 6.17 -10.13
C GLY A 517 9.80 7.51 -10.62
N LYS A 518 9.55 8.49 -9.74
CA LYS A 518 9.02 9.81 -10.14
C LYS A 518 9.87 10.46 -11.25
N ASN A 519 11.18 10.41 -11.11
CA ASN A 519 12.10 11.03 -12.06
C ASN A 519 12.30 10.21 -13.35
N ALA A 520 12.12 8.89 -13.29
CA ALA A 520 12.31 8.01 -14.44
C ALA A 520 11.19 8.14 -15.49
N TYR A 521 10.02 8.67 -15.10
CA TYR A 521 8.84 8.81 -15.97
C TYR A 521 8.53 10.26 -16.38
N GLN A 522 9.27 11.26 -15.85
CA GLN A 522 9.10 12.67 -16.22
C GLN A 522 9.91 13.10 -17.46
N SER A 523 10.76 12.24 -17.98
CA SER A 523 11.63 12.52 -19.15
C SER A 523 11.10 11.96 -20.47
N SER A 524 9.80 11.77 -20.59
CA SER A 524 9.14 11.38 -21.86
C SER A 524 8.16 12.44 -22.33
#